data_f35b66150ada0f656d674e0be3ecc647
#
_entry.id   f35b66150ada0f656d674e0be3ecc647
#
_cell.length_a   1.000
_cell.length_b   1.000
_cell.length_c   1.000
_cell.angle_alpha   90.00
_cell.angle_beta   90.00
_cell.angle_gamma   90.00
#
_symmetry.space_group_name_H-M   'P 1'
#
loop_
_entity.id
_entity.type
_entity.pdbx_description
1 polymer ?
#
loop_
_entity_poly.entity_id
_entity_poly.type
_entity_poly.pdbx_seq_one_letter_code
_entity_poly.pdbx_strand_id
1 'polypeptide(L)'
;MLPGEHDQPPVSIGGMATRLVQINMKAHDDAKLGGFWAEALGWAVSSEGPGVTNLEPEGFVYPDPDPVAVCVDLVVSAEPKTAKNRVHLDLATTSKDHQAELVERLTGLGATPIDIGQGDVPWKVMADPEGNEFCVLDWHDPVADTGPIATVVVDCADPRAMARFWGEATDWTVHRVTDQNAVLRSAQGVGPYLQFLRTPDPKTVWNRVHLDLRPYPGDERDAEAARLRALGATAIDLGDSDIPWTVLADPEGNEFCLLAPG
;
A
#
# COMPACT_ATOMS: atom_id res chain seq x y z
N MET A 1 -14.13 -44.28 -10.73
CA MET A 1 -13.94 -43.11 -11.61
C MET A 1 -15.09 -42.16 -11.30
N LEU A 2 -14.85 -41.21 -10.40
CA LEU A 2 -15.81 -40.16 -10.03
C LEU A 2 -15.49 -38.92 -10.87
N PRO A 3 -16.46 -38.14 -11.37
CA PRO A 3 -16.24 -36.98 -12.21
C PRO A 3 -15.65 -35.83 -11.39
N GLY A 4 -14.69 -35.13 -11.99
CA GLY A 4 -13.98 -34.02 -11.39
C GLY A 4 -14.91 -32.86 -10.99
N GLU A 5 -14.67 -32.33 -9.80
CA GLU A 5 -15.16 -31.03 -9.38
C GLU A 5 -14.57 -29.96 -10.30
N HIS A 6 -15.38 -29.35 -11.10
CA HIS A 6 -15.04 -28.13 -11.82
C HIS A 6 -14.90 -27.00 -10.80
N ASP A 7 -13.66 -26.56 -10.66
CA ASP A 7 -13.27 -25.31 -9.99
C ASP A 7 -13.97 -24.16 -10.75
N GLN A 8 -15.11 -23.72 -10.26
CA GLN A 8 -15.75 -22.51 -10.75
C GLN A 8 -15.04 -21.34 -10.08
N PRO A 9 -14.58 -20.34 -10.84
CA PRO A 9 -14.08 -19.12 -10.25
C PRO A 9 -15.16 -18.53 -9.34
N PRO A 10 -14.79 -17.89 -8.21
CA PRO A 10 -15.76 -17.29 -7.30
C PRO A 10 -16.59 -16.28 -8.11
N VAL A 11 -17.90 -16.48 -8.07
CA VAL A 11 -18.86 -15.55 -8.66
C VAL A 11 -18.72 -14.25 -7.86
N SER A 12 -18.22 -13.20 -8.47
CA SER A 12 -18.31 -11.85 -7.97
C SER A 12 -19.80 -11.57 -7.72
N ILE A 13 -20.18 -11.50 -6.45
CA ILE A 13 -21.47 -10.97 -6.05
C ILE A 13 -21.37 -9.48 -6.31
N GLY A 14 -21.95 -9.03 -7.44
CA GLY A 14 -21.91 -7.64 -7.86
C GLY A 14 -22.38 -6.68 -6.78
N GLY A 15 -21.58 -5.66 -6.55
CA GLY A 15 -21.88 -4.51 -5.72
C GLY A 15 -21.34 -4.62 -4.29
N MET A 16 -20.43 -3.68 -3.94
CA MET A 16 -19.99 -3.33 -2.60
C MET A 16 -18.61 -3.91 -2.21
N ALA A 17 -17.60 -3.59 -2.99
CA ALA A 17 -16.21 -3.64 -2.59
C ALA A 17 -15.52 -2.39 -3.15
N THR A 18 -14.41 -1.98 -2.55
CA THR A 18 -13.55 -0.92 -3.09
C THR A 18 -12.27 -1.51 -3.64
N ARG A 19 -11.58 -0.75 -4.49
CA ARG A 19 -10.26 -1.10 -5.00
C ARG A 19 -9.18 -0.37 -4.22
N LEU A 20 -8.11 -1.04 -3.85
CA LEU A 20 -6.88 -0.37 -3.45
C LEU A 20 -6.21 0.16 -4.73
N VAL A 21 -6.13 1.47 -4.89
CA VAL A 21 -5.63 2.10 -6.12
C VAL A 21 -4.36 2.91 -5.92
N GLN A 22 -4.05 3.30 -4.67
CA GLN A 22 -3.02 4.30 -4.44
C GLN A 22 -2.36 4.14 -3.08
N ILE A 23 -1.05 4.38 -3.03
CA ILE A 23 -0.26 4.53 -1.83
C ILE A 23 0.14 6.00 -1.75
N ASN A 24 -0.33 6.69 -0.74
CA ASN A 24 -0.07 8.10 -0.53
C ASN A 24 1.05 8.28 0.48
N MET A 25 2.09 9.05 0.15
CA MET A 25 3.22 9.36 1.02
C MET A 25 3.33 10.87 1.25
N LYS A 26 3.39 11.30 2.50
CA LYS A 26 3.72 12.68 2.86
C LYS A 26 5.19 12.97 2.53
N ALA A 27 5.47 14.07 1.86
CA ALA A 27 6.78 14.54 1.46
C ALA A 27 7.03 15.99 1.88
N HIS A 28 8.24 16.36 2.24
CA HIS A 28 8.61 17.78 2.36
C HIS A 28 8.84 18.40 0.99
N ASP A 29 9.41 17.61 0.08
CA ASP A 29 9.69 17.98 -1.32
C ASP A 29 9.18 16.82 -2.19
N ASP A 30 7.93 16.95 -2.64
CA ASP A 30 7.23 15.93 -3.42
C ASP A 30 7.95 15.61 -4.74
N ALA A 31 8.48 16.63 -5.43
CA ALA A 31 9.19 16.42 -6.69
C ALA A 31 10.50 15.65 -6.48
N LYS A 32 11.28 16.00 -5.45
CA LYS A 32 12.54 15.32 -5.14
C LYS A 32 12.31 13.89 -4.66
N LEU A 33 11.35 13.68 -3.74
CA LEU A 33 11.02 12.34 -3.24
C LEU A 33 10.36 11.51 -4.34
N GLY A 34 9.53 12.13 -5.19
CA GLY A 34 8.95 11.52 -6.38
C GLY A 34 10.02 11.03 -7.36
N GLY A 35 11.04 11.86 -7.64
CA GLY A 35 12.18 11.45 -8.47
C GLY A 35 12.93 10.24 -7.90
N PHE A 36 13.12 10.18 -6.57
CA PHE A 36 13.73 9.02 -5.92
C PHE A 36 12.87 7.76 -6.13
N TRP A 37 11.58 7.83 -5.84
CA TRP A 37 10.69 6.66 -5.95
C TRP A 37 10.41 6.26 -7.40
N ALA A 38 10.38 7.20 -8.36
CA ALA A 38 10.30 6.89 -9.78
C ALA A 38 11.47 6.01 -10.23
N GLU A 39 12.70 6.40 -9.85
CA GLU A 39 13.90 5.62 -10.13
C GLU A 39 13.93 4.29 -9.36
N ALA A 40 13.45 4.26 -8.11
CA ALA A 40 13.38 3.05 -7.31
C ALA A 40 12.47 2.00 -7.93
N LEU A 41 11.31 2.42 -8.41
CA LEU A 41 10.27 1.56 -8.97
C LEU A 41 10.43 1.31 -10.48
N GLY A 42 11.24 2.13 -11.16
CA GLY A 42 11.30 2.13 -12.63
C GLY A 42 9.99 2.62 -13.26
N TRP A 43 9.28 3.50 -12.57
CA TRP A 43 8.01 4.07 -13.01
C TRP A 43 8.20 5.49 -13.55
N ALA A 44 7.22 5.93 -14.35
CA ALA A 44 7.19 7.31 -14.83
C ALA A 44 6.58 8.24 -13.78
N VAL A 45 7.06 9.49 -13.74
CA VAL A 45 6.31 10.59 -13.16
C VAL A 45 5.19 10.92 -14.14
N SER A 46 3.95 10.61 -13.81
CA SER A 46 2.80 10.77 -14.70
C SER A 46 2.24 12.18 -14.68
N SER A 47 2.28 12.83 -13.53
CA SER A 47 1.90 14.22 -13.38
C SER A 47 2.61 14.85 -12.19
N GLU A 48 2.87 16.16 -12.32
CA GLU A 48 3.32 17.03 -11.24
C GLU A 48 2.34 18.19 -11.13
N GLY A 49 1.74 18.32 -9.96
CA GLY A 49 0.87 19.43 -9.63
C GLY A 49 1.43 20.26 -8.49
N PRO A 50 0.79 21.39 -8.10
CA PRO A 50 1.21 22.11 -6.90
C PRO A 50 1.07 21.22 -5.66
N GLY A 51 2.19 20.71 -5.15
CA GLY A 51 2.23 19.93 -3.91
C GLY A 51 1.87 18.46 -4.06
N VAL A 52 1.88 17.90 -5.28
CA VAL A 52 1.72 16.47 -5.51
C VAL A 52 2.52 15.99 -6.72
N THR A 53 3.20 14.87 -6.57
CA THR A 53 3.89 14.15 -7.66
C THR A 53 3.33 12.73 -7.73
N ASN A 54 2.77 12.35 -8.87
CA ASN A 54 2.14 11.05 -9.09
C ASN A 54 3.08 10.12 -9.87
N LEU A 55 3.24 8.90 -9.37
CA LEU A 55 4.02 7.84 -10.00
C LEU A 55 3.10 6.69 -10.40
N GLU A 56 3.15 6.32 -11.67
CA GLU A 56 2.28 5.30 -12.23
C GLU A 56 3.08 4.20 -12.94
N PRO A 57 2.68 2.93 -12.78
CA PRO A 57 3.24 1.86 -13.58
C PRO A 57 2.91 2.05 -15.06
N GLU A 58 3.72 1.44 -15.93
CA GLU A 58 3.48 1.47 -17.37
C GLU A 58 2.07 0.93 -17.70
N GLY A 59 1.32 1.67 -18.52
CA GLY A 59 -0.03 1.29 -18.94
C GLY A 59 -1.14 1.64 -17.94
N PHE A 60 -0.82 2.35 -16.86
CA PHE A 60 -1.84 2.86 -15.94
C PHE A 60 -2.81 3.80 -16.65
N VAL A 61 -4.11 3.67 -16.40
CA VAL A 61 -5.16 4.49 -17.01
C VAL A 61 -6.02 5.11 -15.91
N TYR A 62 -5.97 6.43 -15.80
CA TYR A 62 -6.85 7.19 -14.91
C TYR A 62 -8.12 7.62 -15.66
N PRO A 63 -9.31 7.68 -15.03
CA PRO A 63 -9.60 7.45 -13.61
C PRO A 63 -9.98 6.00 -13.27
N ASP A 64 -10.00 5.12 -14.22
CA ASP A 64 -10.42 3.73 -14.05
C ASP A 64 -9.24 2.77 -14.35
N PRO A 65 -8.26 2.71 -13.43
CA PRO A 65 -7.11 1.84 -13.60
C PRO A 65 -7.51 0.36 -13.56
N ASP A 66 -6.63 -0.49 -14.09
CA ASP A 66 -6.73 -1.94 -13.89
C ASP A 66 -6.88 -2.23 -12.37
N PRO A 67 -7.77 -3.13 -11.97
CA PRO A 67 -8.03 -3.43 -10.56
C PRO A 67 -6.80 -3.86 -9.75
N VAL A 68 -5.72 -4.28 -10.39
CA VAL A 68 -4.47 -4.68 -9.74
C VAL A 68 -3.39 -3.60 -9.80
N ALA A 69 -3.63 -2.53 -10.54
CA ALA A 69 -2.69 -1.42 -10.66
C ALA A 69 -2.82 -0.50 -9.43
N VAL A 70 -1.69 -0.29 -8.75
CA VAL A 70 -1.57 0.61 -7.61
C VAL A 70 -0.53 1.65 -7.95
N CYS A 71 -0.85 2.94 -7.84
CA CYS A 71 0.10 4.03 -8.03
C CYS A 71 0.68 4.53 -6.70
N VAL A 72 1.65 5.44 -6.76
CA VAL A 72 2.26 6.09 -5.60
C VAL A 72 2.18 7.59 -5.77
N ASP A 73 1.58 8.27 -4.78
CA ASP A 73 1.50 9.72 -4.75
C ASP A 73 2.35 10.28 -3.62
N LEU A 74 3.18 11.26 -3.95
CA LEU A 74 3.97 12.03 -3.00
C LEU A 74 3.25 13.37 -2.79
N VAL A 75 2.75 13.61 -1.57
CA VAL A 75 1.95 14.80 -1.26
C VAL A 75 2.68 15.67 -0.25
N VAL A 76 2.83 16.96 -0.58
CA VAL A 76 3.52 17.93 0.28
C VAL A 76 2.89 17.99 1.67
N SER A 77 3.74 17.88 2.66
CA SER A 77 3.37 18.03 4.07
C SER A 77 4.50 18.71 4.85
N ALA A 78 4.15 19.72 5.62
CA ALA A 78 5.09 20.38 6.54
C ALA A 78 5.37 19.55 7.81
N GLU A 79 4.64 18.45 8.03
CA GLU A 79 4.77 17.63 9.24
C GLU A 79 6.09 16.85 9.22
N PRO A 80 6.95 16.98 10.25
CA PRO A 80 8.18 16.23 10.32
C PRO A 80 7.91 14.76 10.62
N LYS A 81 8.79 13.87 10.13
CA LYS A 81 8.80 12.47 10.55
C LYS A 81 9.33 12.35 11.97
N THR A 82 8.53 11.84 12.89
CA THR A 82 8.85 11.75 14.34
C THR A 82 8.81 10.33 14.89
N ALA A 83 8.31 9.36 14.11
CA ALA A 83 8.19 7.96 14.50
C ALA A 83 8.47 7.04 13.32
N LYS A 84 8.73 5.75 13.57
CA LYS A 84 8.77 4.71 12.55
C LYS A 84 7.43 4.68 11.80
N ASN A 85 7.49 4.55 10.48
CA ASN A 85 6.28 4.41 9.69
C ASN A 85 5.60 3.06 9.98
N ARG A 86 4.28 3.09 10.15
CA ARG A 86 3.48 1.87 10.28
C ARG A 86 3.16 1.22 8.93
N VAL A 87 3.24 2.00 7.87
CA VAL A 87 3.09 1.51 6.50
C VAL A 87 4.40 1.71 5.77
N HIS A 88 4.92 0.65 5.15
CA HIS A 88 6.14 0.71 4.34
C HIS A 88 6.05 -0.21 3.12
N LEU A 89 6.94 0.00 2.18
CA LEU A 89 7.03 -0.78 0.96
C LEU A 89 8.18 -1.79 1.05
N ASP A 90 7.91 -3.00 0.58
CA ASP A 90 8.93 -4.00 0.29
C ASP A 90 9.15 -4.07 -1.21
N LEU A 91 10.38 -3.85 -1.66
CA LEU A 91 10.75 -3.88 -3.07
C LEU A 91 11.20 -5.29 -3.47
N ALA A 92 10.68 -5.76 -4.62
CA ALA A 92 10.99 -7.06 -5.18
C ALA A 92 12.40 -7.11 -5.78
N THR A 93 13.07 -8.26 -5.62
CA THR A 93 14.31 -8.56 -6.34
C THR A 93 14.23 -9.95 -6.99
N THR A 94 14.97 -10.14 -8.06
CA THR A 94 14.94 -11.39 -8.86
C THR A 94 16.19 -12.23 -8.70
N SER A 95 17.23 -11.70 -8.08
CA SER A 95 18.49 -12.37 -7.81
C SER A 95 19.28 -11.63 -6.72
N LYS A 96 20.31 -12.30 -6.18
CA LYS A 96 21.24 -11.68 -5.24
C LYS A 96 21.98 -10.49 -5.86
N ASP A 97 22.35 -10.59 -7.13
CA ASP A 97 23.04 -9.51 -7.83
C ASP A 97 22.07 -8.33 -8.04
N HIS A 98 20.81 -8.60 -8.42
CA HIS A 98 19.78 -7.57 -8.53
C HIS A 98 19.53 -6.86 -7.19
N GLN A 99 19.50 -7.59 -6.06
CA GLN A 99 19.37 -6.96 -4.74
C GLN A 99 20.53 -6.01 -4.47
N ALA A 100 21.78 -6.46 -4.74
CA ALA A 100 22.96 -5.63 -4.52
C ALA A 100 22.99 -4.39 -5.42
N GLU A 101 22.69 -4.54 -6.70
CA GLU A 101 22.61 -3.43 -7.67
C GLU A 101 21.52 -2.43 -7.31
N LEU A 102 20.34 -2.92 -6.88
CA LEU A 102 19.23 -2.06 -6.45
C LEU A 102 19.63 -1.26 -5.20
N VAL A 103 20.22 -1.90 -4.19
CA VAL A 103 20.69 -1.22 -2.96
C VAL A 103 21.76 -0.18 -3.29
N GLU A 104 22.73 -0.49 -4.17
CA GLU A 104 23.77 0.46 -4.61
C GLU A 104 23.14 1.66 -5.33
N ARG A 105 22.22 1.42 -6.26
CA ARG A 105 21.51 2.47 -7.00
C ARG A 105 20.72 3.37 -6.05
N LEU A 106 19.91 2.80 -5.14
CA LEU A 106 19.13 3.55 -4.17
C LEU A 106 20.00 4.37 -3.22
N THR A 107 21.14 3.81 -2.79
CA THR A 107 22.13 4.55 -1.97
C THR A 107 22.70 5.73 -2.74
N GLY A 108 23.00 5.56 -4.05
CA GLY A 108 23.42 6.65 -4.91
C GLY A 108 22.37 7.76 -5.09
N LEU A 109 21.09 7.44 -4.94
CA LEU A 109 19.97 8.38 -4.97
C LEU A 109 19.65 9.01 -3.60
N GLY A 110 20.39 8.63 -2.55
CA GLY A 110 20.27 9.23 -1.22
C GLY A 110 19.56 8.37 -0.17
N ALA A 111 19.21 7.12 -0.48
CA ALA A 111 18.75 6.20 0.55
C ALA A 111 19.90 5.79 1.48
N THR A 112 19.57 5.51 2.73
CA THR A 112 20.54 5.08 3.75
C THR A 112 20.12 3.78 4.40
N PRO A 113 21.05 2.83 4.64
CA PRO A 113 20.75 1.68 5.49
C PRO A 113 20.38 2.13 6.89
N ILE A 114 19.36 1.50 7.49
CA ILE A 114 18.94 1.78 8.86
C ILE A 114 18.74 0.49 9.65
N ASP A 115 18.92 0.59 10.96
CA ASP A 115 18.58 -0.47 11.91
C ASP A 115 17.33 -0.06 12.70
N ILE A 116 16.27 -0.82 12.54
CA ILE A 116 15.00 -0.65 13.25
C ILE A 116 14.76 -1.79 14.26
N GLY A 117 15.82 -2.50 14.65
CA GLY A 117 15.75 -3.63 15.57
C GLY A 117 15.45 -4.97 14.92
N GLN A 118 15.55 -5.07 13.58
CA GLN A 118 15.22 -6.29 12.82
C GLN A 118 16.22 -7.44 12.99
N GLY A 119 17.43 -7.16 13.54
CA GLY A 119 18.50 -8.16 13.69
C GLY A 119 19.12 -8.57 12.36
N ASP A 120 19.63 -9.81 12.31
CA ASP A 120 20.24 -10.38 11.09
C ASP A 120 19.15 -11.00 10.20
N VAL A 121 18.78 -10.29 9.15
CA VAL A 121 17.73 -10.68 8.19
C VAL A 121 18.27 -10.66 6.76
N PRO A 122 17.73 -11.48 5.83
CA PRO A 122 18.23 -11.54 4.46
C PRO A 122 17.88 -10.32 3.61
N TRP A 123 16.81 -9.60 3.93
CA TRP A 123 16.45 -8.34 3.23
C TRP A 123 17.25 -7.15 3.76
N LYS A 124 17.25 -6.06 3.03
CA LYS A 124 17.90 -4.81 3.42
C LYS A 124 16.88 -3.79 3.85
N VAL A 125 17.01 -3.28 5.08
CA VAL A 125 16.17 -2.20 5.59
C VAL A 125 16.86 -0.87 5.30
N MET A 126 16.16 0.02 4.62
CA MET A 126 16.66 1.31 4.18
C MET A 126 15.68 2.42 4.55
N ALA A 127 16.16 3.64 4.54
CA ALA A 127 15.35 4.86 4.59
C ALA A 127 15.53 5.62 3.28
N ASP A 128 14.45 6.16 2.75
CA ASP A 128 14.47 7.07 1.62
C ASP A 128 15.09 8.44 2.02
N PRO A 129 15.27 9.40 1.09
CA PRO A 129 15.89 10.69 1.40
C PRO A 129 15.17 11.52 2.47
N GLU A 130 13.91 11.22 2.78
CA GLU A 130 13.15 11.87 3.85
C GLU A 130 13.00 11.00 5.12
N GLY A 131 13.69 9.85 5.14
CA GLY A 131 13.72 8.95 6.30
C GLY A 131 12.56 7.97 6.37
N ASN A 132 11.75 7.78 5.32
CA ASN A 132 10.71 6.76 5.31
C ASN A 132 11.35 5.38 5.13
N GLU A 133 11.05 4.46 6.04
CA GLU A 133 11.56 3.10 6.03
C GLU A 133 10.96 2.31 4.86
N PHE A 134 11.78 1.48 4.23
CA PHE A 134 11.38 0.49 3.23
C PHE A 134 12.35 -0.69 3.21
N CYS A 135 11.96 -1.81 2.62
CA CYS A 135 12.83 -2.97 2.50
C CYS A 135 13.16 -3.28 1.03
N VAL A 136 14.35 -3.81 0.80
CA VAL A 136 14.73 -4.48 -0.46
C VAL A 136 14.80 -5.96 -0.14
N LEU A 137 13.83 -6.74 -0.64
CA LEU A 137 13.65 -8.14 -0.27
C LEU A 137 14.79 -9.03 -0.76
N ASP A 138 14.94 -10.18 -0.12
CA ASP A 138 15.76 -11.28 -0.65
C ASP A 138 15.04 -11.92 -1.85
N TRP A 139 15.79 -12.28 -2.86
CA TRP A 139 15.29 -12.88 -4.08
C TRP A 139 14.67 -14.30 -3.89
N HIS A 140 14.85 -14.91 -2.71
CA HIS A 140 14.20 -16.17 -2.36
C HIS A 140 12.75 -16.01 -1.91
N ASP A 141 12.32 -14.78 -1.61
CA ASP A 141 10.93 -14.56 -1.29
C ASP A 141 10.06 -14.84 -2.53
N PRO A 142 9.02 -15.67 -2.41
CA PRO A 142 8.17 -16.05 -3.53
C PRO A 142 7.21 -14.93 -3.93
N VAL A 143 7.75 -13.86 -4.49
CA VAL A 143 7.01 -12.67 -4.96
C VAL A 143 6.98 -12.65 -6.48
N ALA A 144 6.38 -13.67 -7.08
CA ALA A 144 6.17 -13.72 -8.53
C ALA A 144 5.05 -12.76 -8.95
N ASP A 145 5.24 -12.09 -10.08
CA ASP A 145 4.23 -11.25 -10.75
C ASP A 145 3.71 -10.06 -9.92
N THR A 146 4.55 -9.50 -9.03
CA THR A 146 4.17 -8.33 -8.21
C THR A 146 4.56 -6.99 -8.82
N GLY A 147 5.44 -6.98 -9.81
CA GLY A 147 6.11 -5.74 -10.23
C GLY A 147 7.20 -5.33 -9.21
N PRO A 148 7.64 -4.06 -9.21
CA PRO A 148 8.73 -3.59 -8.35
C PRO A 148 8.33 -3.51 -6.87
N ILE A 149 7.06 -3.28 -6.55
CA ILE A 149 6.53 -3.36 -5.18
C ILE A 149 6.07 -4.80 -4.95
N ALA A 150 6.80 -5.52 -4.11
CA ALA A 150 6.42 -6.87 -3.72
C ALA A 150 5.24 -6.86 -2.75
N THR A 151 5.34 -6.00 -1.74
CA THR A 151 4.39 -5.96 -0.64
C THR A 151 4.23 -4.54 -0.12
N VAL A 152 3.02 -4.17 0.20
CA VAL A 152 2.71 -3.04 1.09
C VAL A 152 2.48 -3.62 2.47
N VAL A 153 3.35 -3.28 3.42
CA VAL A 153 3.30 -3.80 4.79
C VAL A 153 2.64 -2.78 5.69
N VAL A 154 1.70 -3.24 6.51
CA VAL A 154 1.01 -2.45 7.55
C VAL A 154 1.26 -3.09 8.91
N ASP A 155 1.93 -2.37 9.79
CA ASP A 155 2.12 -2.77 11.19
C ASP A 155 0.78 -2.77 11.93
N CYS A 156 0.49 -3.84 12.68
CA CYS A 156 -0.77 -4.00 13.40
C CYS A 156 -0.60 -4.78 14.71
N ALA A 157 -1.58 -4.73 15.59
CA ALA A 157 -1.64 -5.54 16.80
C ALA A 157 -2.33 -6.90 16.55
N ASP A 158 -3.37 -6.93 15.70
CA ASP A 158 -4.13 -8.14 15.36
C ASP A 158 -4.25 -8.35 13.83
N PRO A 159 -3.31 -9.11 13.23
CA PRO A 159 -3.36 -9.41 11.80
C PRO A 159 -4.65 -10.10 11.34
N ARG A 160 -5.30 -10.89 12.22
CA ARG A 160 -6.56 -11.58 11.89
C ARG A 160 -7.71 -10.60 11.75
N ALA A 161 -7.80 -9.62 12.66
CA ALA A 161 -8.82 -8.58 12.61
C ALA A 161 -8.62 -7.69 11.37
N MET A 162 -7.36 -7.33 11.09
CA MET A 162 -7.02 -6.53 9.92
C MET A 162 -7.32 -7.24 8.61
N ALA A 163 -6.99 -8.54 8.50
CA ALA A 163 -7.31 -9.33 7.31
C ALA A 163 -8.83 -9.44 7.06
N ARG A 164 -9.64 -9.55 8.11
CA ARG A 164 -11.10 -9.54 7.96
C ARG A 164 -11.59 -8.18 7.45
N PHE A 165 -11.16 -7.10 8.10
CA PHE A 165 -11.57 -5.76 7.70
C PHE A 165 -11.19 -5.46 6.23
N TRP A 166 -9.90 -5.59 5.88
CA TRP A 166 -9.40 -5.23 4.56
C TRP A 166 -9.85 -6.20 3.47
N GLY A 167 -10.06 -7.49 3.79
CA GLY A 167 -10.63 -8.46 2.86
C GLY A 167 -12.11 -8.22 2.56
N GLU A 168 -12.87 -7.60 3.48
CA GLU A 168 -14.25 -7.19 3.26
C GLU A 168 -14.36 -5.75 2.73
N ALA A 169 -13.38 -4.90 3.03
CA ALA A 169 -13.32 -3.53 2.53
C ALA A 169 -12.99 -3.48 1.05
N THR A 170 -12.09 -4.33 0.58
CA THR A 170 -11.58 -4.36 -0.79
C THR A 170 -12.02 -5.63 -1.52
N ASP A 171 -11.74 -5.70 -2.81
CA ASP A 171 -11.90 -6.91 -3.65
C ASP A 171 -10.71 -7.88 -3.54
N TRP A 172 -9.83 -7.69 -2.55
CA TRP A 172 -8.64 -8.50 -2.37
C TRP A 172 -8.91 -9.77 -1.57
N THR A 173 -8.31 -10.87 -2.02
CA THR A 173 -8.47 -12.19 -1.42
C THR A 173 -7.44 -12.41 -0.30
N VAL A 174 -7.90 -12.98 0.80
CA VAL A 174 -7.02 -13.39 1.91
C VAL A 174 -6.30 -14.69 1.53
N HIS A 175 -4.98 -14.64 1.40
CA HIS A 175 -4.12 -15.78 1.05
C HIS A 175 -3.58 -16.53 2.25
N ARG A 176 -3.25 -15.81 3.32
CA ARG A 176 -2.67 -16.39 4.53
C ARG A 176 -3.05 -15.58 5.75
N VAL A 177 -3.34 -16.26 6.85
CA VAL A 177 -3.57 -15.63 8.16
C VAL A 177 -2.92 -16.47 9.24
N THR A 178 -2.05 -15.84 10.02
CA THR A 178 -1.43 -16.40 11.22
C THR A 178 -1.59 -15.40 12.38
N ASP A 179 -1.06 -15.73 13.56
CA ASP A 179 -1.02 -14.78 14.68
C ASP A 179 0.08 -13.72 14.51
N GLN A 180 1.03 -13.92 13.60
CA GLN A 180 2.15 -13.00 13.35
C GLN A 180 1.93 -12.15 12.11
N ASN A 181 1.26 -12.67 11.10
CA ASN A 181 0.97 -11.93 9.88
C ASN A 181 -0.30 -12.42 9.17
N ALA A 182 -0.85 -11.53 8.35
CA ALA A 182 -1.87 -11.88 7.36
C ALA A 182 -1.48 -11.27 6.02
N VAL A 183 -1.84 -11.92 4.92
CA VAL A 183 -1.47 -11.53 3.56
C VAL A 183 -2.68 -11.59 2.66
N LEU A 184 -2.96 -10.49 1.98
CA LEU A 184 -4.00 -10.36 0.97
C LEU A 184 -3.36 -10.08 -0.39
N ARG A 185 -4.08 -10.39 -1.45
CA ARG A 185 -3.70 -10.03 -2.82
C ARG A 185 -4.96 -9.84 -3.66
N SER A 186 -4.85 -9.11 -4.76
CA SER A 186 -5.95 -8.98 -5.70
C SER A 186 -6.50 -10.35 -6.10
N ALA A 187 -7.79 -10.45 -6.37
CA ALA A 187 -8.43 -11.71 -6.78
C ALA A 187 -7.87 -12.27 -8.10
N GLN A 188 -7.22 -11.43 -8.90
CA GLN A 188 -6.55 -11.83 -10.14
C GLN A 188 -5.18 -12.48 -9.91
N GLY A 189 -4.64 -12.42 -8.69
CA GLY A 189 -3.36 -13.03 -8.31
C GLY A 189 -2.12 -12.32 -8.86
N VAL A 190 -2.25 -11.07 -9.31
CA VAL A 190 -1.16 -10.21 -9.81
C VAL A 190 -1.08 -8.92 -9.00
N GLY A 191 -0.04 -8.10 -9.21
CA GLY A 191 0.21 -6.89 -8.44
C GLY A 191 0.79 -7.17 -7.04
N PRO A 192 0.99 -6.16 -6.19
CA PRO A 192 1.61 -6.29 -4.87
C PRO A 192 0.75 -7.12 -3.91
N TYR A 193 1.36 -7.63 -2.86
CA TYR A 193 0.65 -8.12 -1.70
C TYR A 193 0.36 -6.96 -0.73
N LEU A 194 -0.71 -7.10 0.07
CA LEU A 194 -0.96 -6.29 1.27
C LEU A 194 -0.74 -7.20 2.47
N GLN A 195 0.23 -6.85 3.32
CA GLN A 195 0.60 -7.65 4.48
C GLN A 195 0.33 -6.88 5.77
N PHE A 196 -0.35 -7.51 6.70
CA PHE A 196 -0.52 -7.05 8.07
C PHE A 196 0.48 -7.77 8.95
N LEU A 197 1.44 -7.03 9.50
CA LEU A 197 2.54 -7.58 10.30
C LEU A 197 2.36 -7.21 11.77
N ARG A 198 2.37 -8.22 12.64
CA ARG A 198 2.20 -7.98 14.07
C ARG A 198 3.40 -7.24 14.64
N THR A 199 3.11 -6.12 15.31
CA THR A 199 4.08 -5.35 16.10
C THR A 199 3.52 -5.09 17.50
N PRO A 200 4.38 -5.03 18.54
CA PRO A 200 3.98 -4.56 19.85
C PRO A 200 3.81 -3.05 19.93
N ASP A 201 4.27 -2.31 18.92
CA ASP A 201 4.32 -0.86 18.94
C ASP A 201 2.94 -0.25 18.74
N PRO A 202 2.46 0.59 19.68
CA PRO A 202 1.17 1.25 19.50
C PRO A 202 1.25 2.34 18.44
N LYS A 203 0.12 2.60 17.77
CA LYS A 203 -0.03 3.78 16.92
C LYS A 203 -0.12 5.04 17.80
N THR A 204 0.79 5.99 17.59
CA THR A 204 0.88 7.21 18.41
C THR A 204 0.83 8.50 17.63
N VAL A 205 1.08 8.45 16.32
CA VAL A 205 1.12 9.60 15.42
C VAL A 205 0.31 9.31 14.16
N TRP A 206 -0.04 10.36 13.43
CA TRP A 206 -0.65 10.23 12.10
C TRP A 206 0.32 9.52 11.13
N ASN A 207 -0.18 8.60 10.34
CA ASN A 207 0.65 7.87 9.37
C ASN A 207 1.16 8.82 8.27
N ARG A 208 2.45 8.71 7.95
CA ARG A 208 3.04 9.42 6.80
C ARG A 208 2.73 8.73 5.48
N VAL A 209 2.50 7.43 5.54
CA VAL A 209 2.11 6.61 4.39
C VAL A 209 0.75 6.00 4.69
N HIS A 210 -0.19 6.14 3.77
CA HIS A 210 -1.51 5.55 3.90
C HIS A 210 -2.02 5.01 2.56
N LEU A 211 -3.10 4.26 2.60
CA LEU A 211 -3.71 3.62 1.45
C LEU A 211 -4.93 4.42 1.00
N ASP A 212 -5.15 4.49 -0.32
CA ASP A 212 -6.33 5.11 -0.88
C ASP A 212 -7.17 4.07 -1.61
N LEU A 213 -8.44 4.04 -1.24
CA LEU A 213 -9.45 3.18 -1.83
C LEU A 213 -10.32 3.97 -2.80
N ARG A 214 -10.80 3.30 -3.84
CA ARG A 214 -11.75 3.87 -4.80
C ARG A 214 -12.94 2.92 -4.98
N PRO A 215 -14.18 3.43 -4.90
CA PRO A 215 -15.36 2.67 -5.29
C PRO A 215 -15.32 2.29 -6.77
N TYR A 216 -16.03 1.24 -7.16
CA TYR A 216 -16.21 0.92 -8.57
C TYR A 216 -17.08 1.97 -9.28
N PRO A 217 -16.94 2.12 -10.61
CA PRO A 217 -17.80 3.01 -11.39
C PRO A 217 -19.28 2.68 -11.15
N GLY A 218 -20.05 3.72 -10.82
CA GLY A 218 -21.48 3.59 -10.53
C GLY A 218 -21.83 3.36 -9.06
N ASP A 219 -20.85 3.11 -8.20
CA ASP A 219 -21.06 3.08 -6.75
C ASP A 219 -21.04 4.51 -6.16
N GLU A 220 -21.78 4.69 -5.07
CA GLU A 220 -21.85 6.00 -4.40
C GLU A 220 -20.85 6.04 -3.23
N ARG A 221 -19.94 7.02 -3.23
CA ARG A 221 -18.90 7.18 -2.19
C ARG A 221 -19.47 7.17 -0.78
N ASP A 222 -20.58 7.87 -0.54
CA ASP A 222 -21.16 7.98 0.79
C ASP A 222 -21.76 6.65 1.28
N ALA A 223 -22.29 5.84 0.34
CA ALA A 223 -22.77 4.48 0.64
C ALA A 223 -21.60 3.58 1.00
N GLU A 224 -20.49 3.65 0.24
CA GLU A 224 -19.27 2.90 0.54
C GLU A 224 -18.64 3.35 1.87
N ALA A 225 -18.58 4.64 2.16
CA ALA A 225 -18.13 5.14 3.45
C ALA A 225 -19.00 4.62 4.61
N ALA A 226 -20.32 4.52 4.42
CA ALA A 226 -21.23 3.94 5.41
C ALA A 226 -20.98 2.43 5.58
N ARG A 227 -20.72 1.70 4.50
CA ARG A 227 -20.37 0.27 4.53
C ARG A 227 -19.05 0.04 5.27
N LEU A 228 -18.00 0.78 4.95
CA LEU A 228 -16.69 0.68 5.63
C LEU A 228 -16.80 0.95 7.12
N ARG A 229 -17.63 1.93 7.52
CA ARG A 229 -17.92 2.18 8.94
C ARG A 229 -18.66 1.03 9.60
N ALA A 230 -19.59 0.38 8.90
CA ALA A 230 -20.26 -0.81 9.41
C ALA A 230 -19.32 -2.00 9.60
N LEU A 231 -18.22 -2.08 8.83
CA LEU A 231 -17.14 -3.06 8.99
C LEU A 231 -16.18 -2.72 10.14
N GLY A 232 -16.26 -1.52 10.71
CA GLY A 232 -15.42 -1.12 11.84
C GLY A 232 -14.50 0.06 11.59
N ALA A 233 -14.56 0.70 10.41
CA ALA A 233 -13.83 1.94 10.18
C ALA A 233 -14.45 3.09 10.98
N THR A 234 -13.63 4.06 11.37
CA THR A 234 -14.07 5.31 12.01
C THR A 234 -13.85 6.49 11.06
N ALA A 235 -14.81 7.41 11.02
CA ALA A 235 -14.65 8.64 10.26
C ALA A 235 -13.68 9.58 10.97
N ILE A 236 -12.82 10.25 10.21
CA ILE A 236 -11.91 11.28 10.70
C ILE A 236 -12.39 12.62 10.16
N ASP A 237 -12.70 13.52 11.08
CA ASP A 237 -13.07 14.90 10.74
C ASP A 237 -11.81 15.76 10.70
N LEU A 238 -11.45 16.25 9.52
CA LEU A 238 -10.33 17.17 9.32
C LEU A 238 -10.73 18.65 9.52
N GLY A 239 -12.00 18.93 9.82
CA GLY A 239 -12.50 20.28 10.01
C GLY A 239 -12.60 21.12 8.73
N ASP A 240 -12.15 20.60 7.59
CA ASP A 240 -12.26 21.22 6.26
C ASP A 240 -13.10 20.33 5.36
N SER A 241 -14.22 20.84 4.91
CA SER A 241 -15.22 20.04 4.19
C SER A 241 -15.04 20.01 2.67
N ASP A 242 -14.08 20.78 2.12
CA ASP A 242 -13.94 20.93 0.67
C ASP A 242 -13.01 19.91 -0.01
N ILE A 243 -12.54 18.88 0.71
CA ILE A 243 -11.75 17.81 0.11
C ILE A 243 -12.64 16.82 -0.66
N PRO A 244 -12.24 16.38 -1.86
CA PRO A 244 -13.05 15.49 -2.70
C PRO A 244 -13.01 14.01 -2.29
N TRP A 245 -12.45 13.67 -1.16
CA TRP A 245 -12.37 12.31 -0.60
C TRP A 245 -12.87 12.27 0.85
N THR A 246 -13.11 11.06 1.35
CA THR A 246 -13.46 10.83 2.76
C THR A 246 -12.28 10.21 3.49
N VAL A 247 -11.89 10.78 4.63
CA VAL A 247 -10.82 10.22 5.46
C VAL A 247 -11.43 9.32 6.53
N LEU A 248 -10.91 8.11 6.59
CA LEU A 248 -11.33 7.06 7.52
C LEU A 248 -10.10 6.51 8.26
N ALA A 249 -10.34 5.83 9.38
CA ALA A 249 -9.35 4.98 10.02
C ALA A 249 -9.85 3.55 10.08
N ASP A 250 -8.96 2.59 9.87
CA ASP A 250 -9.24 1.18 10.04
C ASP A 250 -9.45 0.82 11.54
N PRO A 251 -9.79 -0.43 11.88
CA PRO A 251 -10.04 -0.82 13.28
C PRO A 251 -8.87 -0.58 14.24
N GLU A 252 -7.65 -0.42 13.74
CA GLU A 252 -6.46 -0.12 14.55
C GLU A 252 -6.01 1.35 14.46
N GLY A 253 -6.82 2.19 13.81
CA GLY A 253 -6.59 3.62 13.71
C GLY A 253 -5.63 4.04 12.60
N ASN A 254 -5.28 3.14 11.66
CA ASN A 254 -4.50 3.56 10.48
C ASN A 254 -5.39 4.34 9.53
N GLU A 255 -4.97 5.55 9.21
CA GLU A 255 -5.70 6.42 8.29
C GLU A 255 -5.67 5.85 6.87
N PHE A 256 -6.78 6.01 6.16
CA PHE A 256 -6.90 5.72 4.73
C PHE A 256 -7.94 6.66 4.09
N CYS A 257 -7.86 6.87 2.79
CA CYS A 257 -8.82 7.69 2.08
C CYS A 257 -9.77 6.84 1.23
N LEU A 258 -11.01 7.29 1.15
CA LEU A 258 -11.97 6.81 0.18
C LEU A 258 -12.17 7.92 -0.86
N LEU A 259 -11.64 7.70 -2.06
CA LEU A 259 -11.66 8.63 -3.17
C LEU A 259 -13.05 8.70 -3.81
N ALA A 260 -13.26 9.68 -4.69
CA ALA A 260 -14.45 9.69 -5.54
C ALA A 260 -14.45 8.47 -6.47
N PRO A 261 -15.64 7.94 -6.86
CA PRO A 261 -15.77 6.94 -7.92
C PRO A 261 -15.11 7.42 -9.22
N GLY A 262 -14.59 6.49 -10.03
CA GLY A 262 -14.02 6.78 -11.34
C GLY A 262 -15.07 7.07 -12.38
#